data_265cdd7c4033c54e6ec31801ec5fe4b0
#
_entry.id   265cdd7c4033c54e6ec31801ec5fe4b0
#
_cell.length_a   1.000
_cell.length_b   1.000
_cell.length_c   1.000
_cell.angle_alpha   90.00
_cell.angle_beta   90.00
_cell.angle_gamma   90.00
#
_symmetry.space_group_name_H-M   'P 1'
#
loop_
_entity.id
_entity.type
_entity.pdbx_description
1 polymer ?
#
loop_
_entity_poly.entity_id
_entity_poly.type
_entity_poly.pdbx_seq_one_letter_code
_entity_poly.pdbx_strand_id
1 'polypeptide(L)' 'MSAALNCNITFIGGGNMAQALIGGLLSRGLPATRITVSDPFENIRQLLQEKDVHVTDDNIAAIKNA' A
#
# COMPACT_ATOMS: atom_id res chain seq x y z
N MET A 1 12.96 0.71 16.13
CA MET A 1 12.18 -0.20 15.29
C MET A 1 10.76 0.27 15.13
N SER A 2 10.10 0.52 16.25
CA SER A 2 8.69 0.89 16.19
C SER A 2 8.44 2.21 15.48
N ALA A 3 9.42 3.11 15.42
CA ALA A 3 9.24 4.38 14.74
C ALA A 3 8.91 4.21 13.26
N ALA A 4 9.48 3.18 12.61
CA ALA A 4 9.20 2.92 11.21
C ALA A 4 7.76 2.47 10.97
N LEU A 5 7.10 1.92 12.00
CA LEU A 5 5.73 1.44 11.89
C LEU A 5 4.69 2.56 12.03
N ASN A 6 5.13 3.77 12.30
CA ASN A 6 4.24 4.93 12.42
C ASN A 6 4.19 5.76 11.15
N CYS A 7 4.92 5.36 10.11
CA CYS A 7 4.95 6.09 8.84
C CYS A 7 3.85 5.63 7.91
N ASN A 8 3.29 6.58 7.16
CA ASN A 8 2.41 6.23 6.05
C ASN A 8 3.29 5.97 4.83
N ILE A 9 2.99 4.90 4.11
CA ILE A 9 3.78 4.47 2.97
C ILE A 9 2.89 4.42 1.75
N THR A 10 3.35 5.05 0.67
CA THR A 10 2.61 5.06 -0.59
C THR A 10 3.44 4.36 -1.66
N PHE A 11 2.79 3.43 -2.36
CA PHE A 11 3.38 2.76 -3.51
C PHE A 11 2.72 3.28 -4.78
N ILE A 12 3.51 3.66 -5.74
CA ILE A 12 3.02 3.98 -7.08
C ILE A 12 3.25 2.73 -7.92
N GLY A 13 2.15 2.02 -8.18
CA GLY A 13 2.22 0.71 -8.82
C GLY A 13 2.13 -0.42 -7.79
N GLY A 14 1.25 -1.39 -8.04
CA GLY A 14 1.01 -2.51 -7.13
C GLY A 14 1.45 -3.85 -7.70
N GLY A 15 2.50 -3.87 -8.54
CA GLY A 15 3.00 -5.09 -9.15
C GLY A 15 3.66 -6.05 -8.15
N ASN A 16 4.29 -7.10 -8.67
CA ASN A 16 4.83 -8.18 -7.83
C ASN A 16 5.78 -7.69 -6.74
N MET A 17 6.66 -6.76 -7.09
CA MET A 17 7.63 -6.25 -6.11
C MET A 17 6.93 -5.47 -4.99
N ALA A 18 5.97 -4.63 -5.35
CA ALA A 18 5.22 -3.87 -4.34
C ALA A 18 4.44 -4.81 -3.44
N GLN A 19 3.82 -5.83 -4.02
CA GLN A 19 3.05 -6.79 -3.23
C GLN A 19 3.94 -7.55 -2.24
N ALA A 20 5.15 -7.91 -2.65
CA ALA A 20 6.10 -8.58 -1.77
C ALA A 20 6.51 -7.67 -0.60
N LEU A 21 6.79 -6.40 -0.89
CA LEU A 21 7.16 -5.44 0.14
C LEU A 21 6.00 -5.19 1.11
N ILE A 22 4.79 -5.05 0.58
CA ILE A 22 3.60 -4.85 1.41
C ILE A 22 3.40 -6.05 2.33
N GLY A 23 3.51 -7.26 1.81
CA GLY A 23 3.40 -8.47 2.62
C GLY A 23 4.42 -8.50 3.74
N GLY A 24 5.66 -8.10 3.45
CA GLY A 24 6.71 -8.03 4.45
C GLY A 24 6.41 -7.00 5.53
N LEU A 25 5.90 -5.83 5.14
CA LEU A 25 5.56 -4.78 6.10
C LEU A 25 4.40 -5.21 6.99
N LEU A 26 3.37 -5.81 6.42
CA LEU A 26 2.23 -6.28 7.20
C LEU A 26 2.64 -7.36 8.20
N SER A 27 3.52 -8.27 7.80
CA SER A 27 3.97 -9.32 8.69
C SER A 27 4.84 -8.79 9.82
N ARG A 28 5.42 -7.59 9.65
CA ARG A 28 6.21 -6.93 10.69
C ARG A 28 5.36 -6.06 11.61
N GLY A 29 4.06 -6.02 11.38
CA GLY A 29 3.14 -5.31 12.26
C GLY A 29 2.75 -3.92 11.81
N LEU A 30 3.13 -3.48 10.61
CA LEU A 30 2.65 -2.21 10.09
C LEU A 30 1.14 -2.33 9.82
N PRO A 31 0.31 -1.42 10.36
CA PRO A 31 -1.11 -1.47 10.07
C PRO A 31 -1.39 -1.26 8.58
N ALA A 32 -2.28 -2.06 8.03
CA ALA A 32 -2.62 -1.95 6.61
C ALA A 32 -3.16 -0.57 6.26
N THR A 33 -3.81 0.10 7.20
CA THR A 33 -4.35 1.44 6.98
C THR A 33 -3.28 2.50 6.74
N ARG A 34 -2.02 2.19 7.00
CA ARG A 34 -0.92 3.11 6.73
C ARG A 34 -0.31 2.92 5.36
N ILE A 35 -0.83 1.96 4.60
CA ILE A 35 -0.31 1.67 3.25
C ILE A 35 -1.34 2.12 2.23
N THR A 36 -0.88 2.87 1.24
CA THR A 36 -1.69 3.30 0.09
C THR A 36 -1.00 2.85 -1.17
N VAL A 37 -1.77 2.29 -2.10
CA VAL A 37 -1.24 1.84 -3.39
C VAL A 37 -2.04 2.49 -4.49
N SER A 38 -1.35 3.10 -5.45
CA SER A 38 -1.96 3.63 -6.66
C SER A 38 -1.62 2.70 -7.82
N ASP A 39 -2.63 2.21 -8.51
CA ASP A 39 -2.43 1.36 -9.67
C ASP A 39 -3.60 1.53 -10.63
N PRO A 40 -3.35 1.68 -11.95
CA PRO A 40 -4.43 1.84 -12.92
C PRO A 40 -5.23 0.57 -13.18
N PHE A 41 -4.70 -0.60 -12.82
CA PHE A 41 -5.37 -1.87 -13.10
C PHE A 41 -6.29 -2.27 -11.96
N GLU A 42 -7.57 -2.45 -12.29
CA GLU A 42 -8.56 -2.77 -11.28
C GLU A 42 -8.29 -4.11 -10.59
N ASN A 43 -7.84 -5.11 -11.32
CA ASN A 43 -7.57 -6.41 -10.74
C ASN A 43 -6.44 -6.36 -9.71
N ILE A 44 -5.44 -5.51 -9.91
CA ILE A 44 -4.38 -5.31 -8.94
C ILE A 44 -4.93 -4.59 -7.71
N ARG A 45 -5.76 -3.57 -7.92
CA ARG A 45 -6.36 -2.85 -6.80
C ARG A 45 -7.23 -3.77 -5.95
N GLN A 46 -8.03 -4.63 -6.59
CA GLN A 46 -8.88 -5.57 -5.86
C GLN A 46 -8.05 -6.56 -5.05
N LEU A 47 -6.97 -7.06 -5.63
CA LEU A 47 -6.09 -8.00 -4.94
C LEU A 47 -5.50 -7.38 -3.67
N LEU A 48 -5.06 -6.13 -3.75
CA LEU A 48 -4.46 -5.44 -2.62
C LEU A 48 -5.51 -4.99 -1.61
N GLN A 49 -6.71 -4.65 -2.06
CA GLN A 49 -7.79 -4.27 -1.16
C GLN A 49 -8.18 -5.41 -0.22
N GLU A 50 -7.99 -6.65 -0.65
CA GLU A 50 -8.23 -7.81 0.22
C GLU A 50 -7.27 -7.84 1.41
N LYS A 51 -6.18 -7.11 1.34
CA LYS A 51 -5.22 -6.99 2.46
C LYS A 51 -5.49 -5.77 3.33
N ASP A 52 -6.61 -5.09 3.10
CA ASP A 52 -7.05 -3.91 3.85
C ASP A 52 -6.18 -2.67 3.65
N VAL A 53 -5.31 -2.66 2.66
CA VAL A 53 -4.57 -1.45 2.31
C VAL A 53 -5.46 -0.52 1.48
N HIS A 54 -5.16 0.77 1.53
CA HIS A 54 -5.88 1.76 0.71
C HIS A 54 -5.42 1.65 -0.74
N VAL A 55 -6.37 1.65 -1.66
CA VAL A 55 -6.05 1.57 -3.08
C VAL A 55 -6.73 2.70 -3.84
N THR A 56 -6.09 3.18 -4.89
CA THR A 56 -6.63 4.23 -5.73
C THR A 56 -6.05 4.09 -7.14
N ASP A 57 -6.73 4.68 -8.12
CA ASP A 57 -6.20 4.79 -9.47
C ASP A 57 -5.62 6.19 -9.75
N ASP A 58 -5.55 7.03 -8.72
CA ASP A 58 -5.10 8.41 -8.83
C ASP A 58 -3.81 8.61 -8.05
N ASN A 59 -2.71 8.81 -8.78
CA ASN A 59 -1.40 9.01 -8.15
C ASN A 59 -1.35 10.25 -7.28
N ILE A 60 -2.08 11.29 -7.64
CA ILE A 60 -2.10 12.52 -6.86
C ILE A 60 -2.80 12.30 -5.53
N ALA A 61 -3.92 11.58 -5.54
CA ALA A 61 -4.61 11.24 -4.31
C ALA A 61 -3.74 10.35 -3.42
N ALA A 62 -2.98 9.42 -4.01
CA ALA A 62 -2.09 8.56 -3.25
C ALA A 62 -1.00 9.37 -2.55
N ILE A 63 -0.42 10.33 -3.25
CA ILE A 63 0.64 11.17 -2.70
C ILE A 63 0.13 12.04 -1.56
N LYS A 64 -1.09 12.54 -1.67
CA LYS A 64 -1.67 13.38 -0.63
C LYS A 64 -1.85 12.64 0.70
N ASN A 65 -1.93 11.32 0.65
CA ASN A 65 -2.09 10.50 1.85
C ASN A 65 -0.75 10.05 2.44
N ALA A 66 0.32 10.38 1.78
CA ALA A 66 1.65 9.95 2.23
C ALA A 66 2.16 10.77 3.42
#